data_907a08205c7182cf5b49a33e2a4a8f43
#
_entry.id   907a08205c7182cf5b49a33e2a4a8f43
#
_cell.length_a   1.000
_cell.length_b   1.000
_cell.length_c   1.000
_cell.angle_alpha   90.00
_cell.angle_beta   90.00
_cell.angle_gamma   90.00
#
_symmetry.space_group_name_H-M   'P 1'
#
loop_
_entity.id
_entity.type
_entity.pdbx_description
1 polymer ?
#
loop_
_entity_poly.entity_id
_entity_poly.type
_entity_poly.pdbx_seq_one_letter_code
_entity_poly.pdbx_strand_id
1 'polypeptide(L)'
;WYLENLTDEASRKIWEFFQGIEKEGGIVKALKAGSIQKKVNATAAKRYELADQRRQSIVGVNQYVNLAEKKLEAPEGSCCSAHKGHGCCKNADIQLPEVEMSVDSACKAAGEGFSTCLINKALVAGVDCKCGEPLEMEALPKRRLAERFESLLAKADAWVEEKGSRPMVFFANMGPLRQHKARADFSRDFLRAGGLDVVYPSGFQTPEDAARAAAESGCAVCVICSTDDTYPEIVPAFCKALRETRPDMMVALAGYPADYVEAFKEAGVDIFIHVKANCYNTVEAIQNKIGL
;
A
#
# COMPACT_ATOMS: atom_id res chain seq x y z
N TRP A 1 -31.13 17.29 4.19
CA TRP A 1 -31.97 16.42 3.35
C TRP A 1 -31.18 15.24 2.78
N TYR A 2 -30.15 15.46 1.98
CA TYR A 2 -29.39 14.37 1.36
C TYR A 2 -28.67 13.47 2.39
N LEU A 3 -28.03 14.09 3.38
CA LEU A 3 -27.32 13.38 4.44
C LEU A 3 -28.29 12.61 5.35
N GLU A 4 -29.45 13.17 5.65
CA GLU A 4 -30.47 12.50 6.46
C GLU A 4 -31.01 11.25 5.73
N ASN A 5 -31.30 11.35 4.43
CA ASN A 5 -31.73 10.21 3.63
C ASN A 5 -30.66 9.12 3.58
N LEU A 6 -29.39 9.50 3.37
CA LEU A 6 -28.28 8.56 3.34
C LEU A 6 -28.10 7.87 4.71
N THR A 7 -28.26 8.62 5.81
CA THR A 7 -28.20 8.09 7.17
C THR A 7 -29.34 7.09 7.44
N ASP A 8 -30.55 7.40 6.98
CA ASP A 8 -31.71 6.52 7.13
C ASP A 8 -31.54 5.22 6.33
N GLU A 9 -31.10 5.30 5.08
CA GLU A 9 -30.77 4.12 4.28
C GLU A 9 -29.65 3.26 4.89
N ALA A 10 -28.60 3.90 5.40
CA ALA A 10 -27.50 3.21 6.08
C ALA A 10 -28.02 2.50 7.34
N SER A 11 -28.85 3.17 8.13
CA SER A 11 -29.43 2.62 9.36
C SER A 11 -30.29 1.37 9.08
N ARG A 12 -31.10 1.40 8.00
CA ARG A 12 -31.90 0.22 7.58
C ARG A 12 -31.00 -0.97 7.22
N LYS A 13 -29.94 -0.74 6.44
CA LYS A 13 -28.99 -1.81 6.05
C LYS A 13 -28.23 -2.37 7.25
N ILE A 14 -27.83 -1.50 8.19
CA ILE A 14 -27.18 -1.92 9.43
C ILE A 14 -28.13 -2.77 10.28
N TRP A 15 -29.40 -2.37 10.37
CA TRP A 15 -30.40 -3.11 11.10
C TRP A 15 -30.70 -4.49 10.49
N GLU A 16 -30.80 -4.59 9.17
CA GLU A 16 -30.92 -5.87 8.47
C GLU A 16 -29.73 -6.79 8.72
N PHE A 17 -28.52 -6.21 8.71
CA PHE A 17 -27.29 -6.96 9.02
C PHE A 17 -27.29 -7.47 10.46
N PHE A 18 -27.68 -6.62 11.42
CA PHE A 18 -27.82 -6.99 12.83
C PHE A 18 -28.84 -8.12 13.02
N GLN A 19 -30.01 -7.99 12.43
CA GLN A 19 -31.03 -9.06 12.49
C GLN A 19 -30.54 -10.39 11.88
N GLY A 20 -29.69 -10.32 10.86
CA GLY A 20 -29.02 -11.49 10.29
C GLY A 20 -28.15 -12.22 11.30
N ILE A 21 -27.35 -11.48 12.08
CA ILE A 21 -26.52 -12.03 13.15
C ILE A 21 -27.38 -12.66 14.26
N GLU A 22 -28.46 -12.01 14.65
CA GLU A 22 -29.38 -12.54 15.66
C GLU A 22 -30.03 -13.85 15.21
N LYS A 23 -30.42 -13.97 13.93
CA LYS A 23 -30.94 -15.21 13.34
C LYS A 23 -29.93 -16.36 13.33
N GLU A 24 -28.63 -16.05 13.24
CA GLU A 24 -27.53 -17.04 13.38
C GLU A 24 -27.34 -17.52 14.83
N GLY A 25 -28.06 -16.92 15.79
CA GLY A 25 -28.00 -17.24 17.22
C GLY A 25 -27.13 -16.29 18.03
N GLY A 26 -26.99 -15.06 17.53
CA GLY A 26 -26.29 -13.95 18.17
C GLY A 26 -24.81 -13.89 17.87
N ILE A 27 -24.18 -12.78 18.29
CA ILE A 27 -22.79 -12.41 17.96
C ILE A 27 -21.78 -13.50 18.34
N VAL A 28 -21.92 -14.13 19.50
CA VAL A 28 -20.97 -15.17 19.98
C VAL A 28 -20.94 -16.38 19.06
N LYS A 29 -22.12 -16.87 18.64
CA LYS A 29 -22.20 -18.00 17.71
C LYS A 29 -21.68 -17.61 16.33
N ALA A 30 -22.02 -16.42 15.83
CA ALA A 30 -21.55 -15.92 14.54
C ALA A 30 -20.01 -15.76 14.51
N LEU A 31 -19.39 -15.29 15.61
CA LEU A 31 -17.93 -15.20 15.74
C LEU A 31 -17.26 -16.58 15.77
N LYS A 32 -17.81 -17.54 16.54
CA LYS A 32 -17.31 -18.92 16.56
C LYS A 32 -17.41 -19.61 15.21
N ALA A 33 -18.51 -19.36 14.48
CA ALA A 33 -18.73 -19.88 13.13
C ALA A 33 -17.89 -19.20 12.05
N GLY A 34 -17.23 -18.08 12.35
CA GLY A 34 -16.42 -17.33 11.39
C GLY A 34 -17.24 -16.54 10.37
N SER A 35 -18.57 -16.43 10.51
CA SER A 35 -19.42 -15.77 9.52
C SER A 35 -19.15 -14.27 9.40
N ILE A 36 -18.85 -13.61 10.52
CA ILE A 36 -18.47 -12.19 10.57
C ILE A 36 -17.08 -11.99 9.95
N GLN A 37 -16.11 -12.83 10.33
CA GLN A 37 -14.75 -12.78 9.79
C GLN A 37 -14.76 -12.93 8.26
N LYS A 38 -15.57 -13.86 7.74
CA LYS A 38 -15.73 -14.06 6.29
C LYS A 38 -16.26 -12.79 5.59
N LYS A 39 -17.26 -12.12 6.15
CA LYS A 39 -17.83 -10.89 5.59
C LYS A 39 -16.82 -9.73 5.62
N VAL A 40 -16.11 -9.57 6.74
CA VAL A 40 -15.07 -8.54 6.90
C VAL A 40 -13.92 -8.79 5.92
N ASN A 41 -13.41 -10.03 5.85
CA ASN A 41 -12.31 -10.39 4.94
C ASN A 41 -12.70 -10.22 3.48
N ALA A 42 -13.94 -10.53 3.08
CA ALA A 42 -14.42 -10.31 1.73
C ALA A 42 -14.47 -8.81 1.36
N THR A 43 -14.87 -7.96 2.30
CA THR A 43 -14.87 -6.50 2.12
C THR A 43 -13.44 -5.96 2.05
N ALA A 44 -12.55 -6.43 2.93
CA ALA A 44 -11.14 -6.06 2.93
C ALA A 44 -10.45 -6.44 1.61
N ALA A 45 -10.68 -7.67 1.11
CA ALA A 45 -10.11 -8.13 -0.15
C ALA A 45 -10.47 -7.23 -1.33
N LYS A 46 -11.75 -6.83 -1.45
CA LYS A 46 -12.19 -5.87 -2.50
C LYS A 46 -11.50 -4.52 -2.37
N ARG A 47 -11.34 -4.02 -1.13
CA ARG A 47 -10.67 -2.73 -0.91
C ARG A 47 -9.18 -2.80 -1.23
N TYR A 48 -8.51 -3.90 -0.89
CA TYR A 48 -7.11 -4.11 -1.27
C TYR A 48 -6.94 -4.18 -2.78
N GLU A 49 -7.82 -4.89 -3.49
CA GLU A 49 -7.79 -4.94 -4.95
C GLU A 49 -7.93 -3.54 -5.58
N LEU A 50 -8.87 -2.72 -5.08
CA LEU A 50 -9.04 -1.35 -5.54
C LEU A 50 -7.82 -0.47 -5.25
N ALA A 51 -7.18 -0.63 -4.08
CA ALA A 51 -5.97 0.08 -3.72
C ALA A 51 -4.77 -0.37 -4.59
N ASP A 52 -4.62 -1.69 -4.80
CA ASP A 52 -3.57 -2.28 -5.64
C ASP A 52 -3.66 -1.83 -7.10
N GLN A 53 -4.89 -1.61 -7.62
CA GLN A 53 -5.14 -1.06 -8.95
C GLN A 53 -5.13 0.48 -8.99
N ARG A 54 -4.83 1.16 -7.87
CA ARG A 54 -4.89 2.63 -7.73
C ARG A 54 -6.28 3.23 -8.02
N ARG A 55 -7.34 2.42 -8.01
CA ARG A 55 -8.72 2.89 -8.12
C ARG A 55 -9.23 3.48 -6.80
N GLN A 56 -8.70 3.01 -5.67
CA GLN A 56 -8.81 3.67 -4.39
C GLN A 56 -7.50 4.41 -4.12
N SER A 57 -7.52 5.73 -4.26
CA SER A 57 -6.35 6.58 -4.01
C SER A 57 -6.06 6.67 -2.52
N ILE A 58 -4.81 6.45 -2.16
CA ILE A 58 -4.24 6.71 -0.84
C ILE A 58 -3.10 7.70 -1.09
N VAL A 59 -3.42 9.00 -0.92
CA VAL A 59 -2.48 10.08 -1.21
C VAL A 59 -1.19 9.92 -0.39
N GLY A 60 -0.05 10.10 -1.04
CA GLY A 60 1.26 9.90 -0.43
C GLY A 60 1.72 8.44 -0.33
N VAL A 61 0.87 7.46 -0.70
CA VAL A 61 1.17 6.02 -0.59
C VAL A 61 1.13 5.32 -1.94
N ASN A 62 -0.05 5.24 -2.59
CA ASN A 62 -0.16 4.64 -3.93
C ASN A 62 -0.34 5.64 -5.05
N GLN A 63 -0.53 6.92 -4.71
CA GLN A 63 -0.56 8.06 -5.64
C GLN A 63 0.08 9.28 -4.98
N TYR A 64 0.71 10.12 -5.80
CA TYR A 64 1.36 11.37 -5.37
C TYR A 64 2.40 11.16 -4.26
N VAL A 65 3.20 10.11 -4.39
CA VAL A 65 4.24 9.77 -3.40
C VAL A 65 5.34 10.81 -3.39
N ASN A 66 5.66 11.32 -2.21
CA ASN A 66 6.79 12.23 -2.00
C ASN A 66 8.01 11.41 -1.53
N LEU A 67 8.92 11.12 -2.45
CA LEU A 67 10.14 10.35 -2.14
C LEU A 67 11.14 11.10 -1.22
N ALA A 68 10.95 12.39 -1.01
CA ALA A 68 11.75 13.20 -0.10
C ALA A 68 11.09 13.38 1.27
N GLU A 69 9.97 12.69 1.55
CA GLU A 69 9.29 12.77 2.84
C GLU A 69 10.17 12.22 3.95
N LYS A 70 10.32 13.01 5.02
CA LYS A 70 11.01 12.58 6.23
C LYS A 70 10.07 11.78 7.11
N LYS A 71 10.52 10.62 7.58
CA LYS A 71 9.78 9.82 8.57
C LYS A 71 9.55 10.67 9.82
N LEU A 72 8.30 10.74 10.27
CA LEU A 72 7.99 11.36 11.54
C LEU A 72 8.60 10.51 12.66
N GLU A 73 9.41 11.14 13.48
CA GLU A 73 9.85 10.52 14.72
C GLU A 73 8.66 10.41 15.66
N ALA A 74 8.41 9.23 16.19
CA ALA A 74 7.38 9.08 17.21
C ALA A 74 7.78 9.92 18.42
N PRO A 75 6.89 10.78 18.95
CA PRO A 75 7.22 11.57 20.14
C PRO A 75 7.66 10.64 21.26
N GLU A 76 8.85 10.91 21.83
CA GLU A 76 9.36 10.18 22.96
C GLU A 76 8.32 10.23 24.11
N GLY A 77 7.96 9.09 24.65
CA GLY A 77 7.01 9.01 25.79
C GLY A 77 5.53 8.95 25.41
N SER A 78 5.14 8.94 24.13
CA SER A 78 3.75 8.70 23.77
C SER A 78 3.39 7.23 24.04
N CYS A 79 2.49 7.01 24.99
CA CYS A 79 2.02 5.66 25.34
C CYS A 79 1.30 4.97 24.15
N CYS A 80 0.95 5.72 23.11
CA CYS A 80 0.26 5.27 21.91
C CYS A 80 1.21 4.88 20.76
N SER A 81 2.52 5.17 20.84
CA SER A 81 3.51 4.80 19.81
C SER A 81 3.89 3.31 19.84
N ALA A 82 3.54 2.59 20.91
CA ALA A 82 3.78 1.16 21.04
C ALA A 82 2.59 0.34 20.52
N HIS A 83 2.32 0.36 19.23
CA HIS A 83 1.34 -0.55 18.58
C HIS A 83 1.81 -2.01 18.51
N LYS A 84 2.78 -2.41 19.31
CA LYS A 84 3.12 -3.81 19.54
C LYS A 84 2.39 -4.33 20.77
N GLY A 85 1.12 -4.70 20.57
CA GLY A 85 0.33 -5.45 21.55
C GLY A 85 -0.05 -4.64 22.79
N HIS A 86 -1.22 -4.85 23.34
CA HIS A 86 -1.82 -4.32 24.57
C HIS A 86 -0.85 -4.08 25.75
N GLY A 87 0.12 -3.19 25.59
CA GLY A 87 1.22 -3.00 26.51
C GLY A 87 1.39 -1.58 27.04
N CYS A 88 0.39 -0.73 26.90
CA CYS A 88 0.42 0.66 27.36
C CYS A 88 0.78 0.80 28.86
N CYS A 89 0.73 -0.26 29.63
CA CYS A 89 0.94 -0.25 31.07
C CYS A 89 1.78 -1.44 31.56
N LYS A 90 2.79 -1.89 30.81
CA LYS A 90 3.70 -2.96 31.26
C LYS A 90 4.84 -2.48 32.17
N ASN A 91 4.96 -1.17 32.43
CA ASN A 91 5.94 -0.69 33.40
C ASN A 91 5.41 -0.95 34.80
N ALA A 92 6.08 -1.84 35.52
CA ALA A 92 5.72 -2.30 36.85
C ALA A 92 5.72 -1.18 37.95
N ASP A 93 6.26 0.02 37.61
CA ASP A 93 6.48 1.11 38.55
C ASP A 93 5.54 2.32 38.36
N ILE A 94 4.47 2.17 37.57
CA ILE A 94 3.49 3.27 37.42
C ILE A 94 2.56 3.26 38.61
N GLN A 95 2.63 4.31 39.43
CA GLN A 95 1.71 4.54 40.53
C GLN A 95 0.29 4.71 39.95
N LEU A 96 -0.61 3.83 40.36
CA LEU A 96 -2.03 3.92 39.99
C LEU A 96 -2.73 4.93 40.92
N PRO A 97 -3.70 5.69 40.39
CA PRO A 97 -4.52 6.56 41.26
C PRO A 97 -5.39 5.70 42.19
N GLU A 98 -5.65 6.21 43.37
CA GLU A 98 -6.70 5.66 44.24
C GLU A 98 -8.05 6.09 43.67
N VAL A 99 -8.78 5.18 43.08
CA VAL A 99 -10.07 5.47 42.41
C VAL A 99 -11.12 4.47 42.91
N GLU A 100 -12.17 5.03 43.54
CA GLU A 100 -13.38 4.27 43.85
C GLU A 100 -14.24 4.07 42.60
N MET A 101 -15.12 3.07 42.60
CA MET A 101 -16.05 2.78 41.50
C MET A 101 -17.15 3.87 41.41
N SER A 102 -16.74 5.12 41.18
CA SER A 102 -17.65 6.25 40.98
C SER A 102 -17.13 7.17 39.89
N VAL A 103 -18.05 7.86 39.23
CA VAL A 103 -17.71 8.84 38.19
C VAL A 103 -16.93 10.02 38.79
N ASP A 104 -17.32 10.46 39.97
CA ASP A 104 -16.69 11.59 40.64
C ASP A 104 -15.23 11.31 41.03
N SER A 105 -14.93 10.09 41.51
CA SER A 105 -13.57 9.66 41.80
C SER A 105 -12.72 9.56 40.54
N ALA A 106 -13.28 9.05 39.43
CA ALA A 106 -12.60 9.02 38.14
C ALA A 106 -12.33 10.43 37.60
N CYS A 107 -13.29 11.34 37.70
CA CYS A 107 -13.11 12.73 37.29
C CYS A 107 -12.05 13.46 38.12
N LYS A 108 -11.98 13.19 39.43
CA LYS A 108 -10.95 13.73 40.31
C LYS A 108 -9.55 13.26 39.87
N ALA A 109 -9.37 11.97 39.68
CA ALA A 109 -8.10 11.41 39.18
C ALA A 109 -7.71 11.99 37.80
N ALA A 110 -8.68 12.22 36.91
CA ALA A 110 -8.42 12.90 35.63
C ALA A 110 -7.98 14.35 35.82
N GLY A 111 -8.57 15.07 36.78
CA GLY A 111 -8.16 16.41 37.15
C GLY A 111 -6.75 16.49 37.77
N GLU A 112 -6.29 15.41 38.39
CA GLU A 112 -4.92 15.25 38.92
C GLU A 112 -3.91 14.86 37.83
N GLY A 113 -4.35 14.72 36.55
CA GLY A 113 -3.50 14.46 35.41
C GLY A 113 -3.29 12.98 35.05
N PHE A 114 -4.00 12.08 35.72
CA PHE A 114 -3.94 10.65 35.30
C PHE A 114 -4.66 10.40 34.00
N SER A 115 -4.05 9.59 33.15
CA SER A 115 -4.66 9.18 31.86
C SER A 115 -5.86 8.26 32.09
N THR A 116 -6.82 8.28 31.19
CA THR A 116 -7.99 7.39 31.21
C THR A 116 -7.59 5.90 31.26
N CYS A 117 -6.45 5.52 30.70
CA CYS A 117 -5.90 4.17 30.77
C CYS A 117 -5.51 3.79 32.21
N LEU A 118 -4.85 4.69 32.95
CA LEU A 118 -4.44 4.44 34.33
C LEU A 118 -5.65 4.42 35.27
N ILE A 119 -6.60 5.33 35.06
CA ILE A 119 -7.85 5.38 35.83
C ILE A 119 -8.64 4.08 35.65
N ASN A 120 -8.81 3.62 34.40
CA ASN A 120 -9.48 2.37 34.12
C ASN A 120 -8.75 1.16 34.74
N LYS A 121 -7.42 1.13 34.66
CA LYS A 121 -6.62 0.09 35.34
C LYS A 121 -6.82 0.07 36.84
N ALA A 122 -6.87 1.24 37.46
CA ALA A 122 -7.14 1.37 38.89
C ALA A 122 -8.55 0.91 39.29
N LEU A 123 -9.57 1.31 38.48
CA LEU A 123 -10.96 0.89 38.69
C LEU A 123 -11.15 -0.64 38.62
N VAL A 124 -10.42 -1.31 37.72
CA VAL A 124 -10.55 -2.79 37.53
C VAL A 124 -9.59 -3.59 38.42
N ALA A 125 -8.60 -2.94 39.03
CA ALA A 125 -7.59 -3.63 39.87
C ALA A 125 -8.17 -4.35 41.07
N GLY A 126 -9.32 -3.86 41.62
CA GLY A 126 -10.04 -4.46 42.75
C GLY A 126 -11.23 -5.35 42.36
N VAL A 127 -11.51 -5.45 41.07
CA VAL A 127 -12.63 -6.27 40.54
C VAL A 127 -12.10 -7.66 40.20
N ASP A 128 -12.55 -8.64 40.99
CA ASP A 128 -12.33 -10.06 40.63
C ASP A 128 -13.17 -10.40 39.38
N CYS A 129 -12.69 -9.94 38.23
CA CYS A 129 -13.27 -10.28 36.95
C CYS A 129 -13.00 -11.79 36.73
N LYS A 130 -13.97 -12.62 37.10
CA LYS A 130 -14.05 -13.97 36.57
C LYS A 130 -14.28 -13.85 35.05
N CYS A 131 -13.21 -13.51 34.32
CA CYS A 131 -13.22 -13.64 32.87
C CYS A 131 -13.58 -15.09 32.58
N GLY A 132 -14.71 -15.31 31.93
CA GLY A 132 -15.06 -16.63 31.42
C GLY A 132 -13.93 -17.18 30.55
N GLU A 133 -13.98 -18.47 30.23
CA GLU A 133 -12.99 -19.07 29.35
C GLU A 133 -12.84 -18.24 28.06
N PRO A 134 -11.60 -18.07 27.56
CA PRO A 134 -11.36 -17.35 26.33
C PRO A 134 -12.21 -17.92 25.20
N LEU A 135 -12.85 -17.06 24.41
CA LEU A 135 -13.61 -17.48 23.26
C LEU A 135 -12.65 -17.97 22.18
N GLU A 136 -12.68 -19.27 21.88
CA GLU A 136 -11.94 -19.83 20.72
C GLU A 136 -12.61 -19.34 19.43
N MET A 137 -11.93 -18.46 18.72
CA MET A 137 -12.36 -17.94 17.41
C MET A 137 -11.16 -17.51 16.58
N GLU A 138 -11.30 -17.55 15.27
CA GLU A 138 -10.32 -16.99 14.35
C GLU A 138 -10.26 -15.47 14.52
N ALA A 139 -9.10 -14.95 14.88
CA ALA A 139 -8.88 -13.51 15.01
C ALA A 139 -8.79 -12.85 13.63
N LEU A 140 -9.45 -11.69 13.48
CA LEU A 140 -9.25 -10.86 12.30
C LEU A 140 -7.84 -10.29 12.28
N PRO A 141 -7.11 -10.38 11.14
CA PRO A 141 -5.79 -9.80 11.03
C PRO A 141 -5.88 -8.27 11.15
N LYS A 142 -5.03 -7.70 12.00
CA LYS A 142 -4.89 -6.24 12.13
C LYS A 142 -4.07 -5.73 10.95
N ARG A 143 -4.72 -5.18 9.93
CA ARG A 143 -4.07 -4.68 8.72
C ARG A 143 -4.57 -3.28 8.39
N ARG A 144 -3.65 -2.42 7.90
CA ARG A 144 -3.98 -1.12 7.33
C ARG A 144 -4.08 -1.24 5.81
N LEU A 145 -4.96 -0.45 5.19
CA LEU A 145 -5.13 -0.48 3.74
C LEU A 145 -3.83 -0.09 2.99
N ALA A 146 -3.05 0.82 3.58
CA ALA A 146 -1.79 1.30 3.03
C ALA A 146 -0.60 0.34 3.22
N GLU A 147 -0.71 -0.62 4.15
CA GLU A 147 0.41 -1.46 4.65
C GLU A 147 1.21 -2.14 3.53
N ARG A 148 0.54 -2.60 2.49
CA ARG A 148 1.20 -3.27 1.36
C ARG A 148 2.16 -2.32 0.61
N PHE A 149 1.69 -1.13 0.25
CA PHE A 149 2.53 -0.13 -0.41
C PHE A 149 3.60 0.44 0.53
N GLU A 150 3.24 0.65 1.80
CA GLU A 150 4.22 1.07 2.82
C GLU A 150 5.37 0.05 2.96
N SER A 151 5.10 -1.25 2.79
CA SER A 151 6.14 -2.28 2.80
C SER A 151 7.07 -2.17 1.58
N LEU A 152 6.53 -1.83 0.39
CA LEU A 152 7.36 -1.57 -0.80
C LEU A 152 8.23 -0.32 -0.62
N LEU A 153 7.64 0.75 -0.08
CA LEU A 153 8.37 1.99 0.23
C LEU A 153 9.49 1.74 1.26
N ALA A 154 9.20 0.94 2.29
CA ALA A 154 10.18 0.60 3.31
C ALA A 154 11.37 -0.19 2.77
N LYS A 155 11.15 -1.11 1.81
CA LYS A 155 12.24 -1.81 1.11
C LYS A 155 13.12 -0.83 0.33
N ALA A 156 12.50 0.11 -0.41
CA ALA A 156 13.24 1.12 -1.16
C ALA A 156 14.00 2.09 -0.24
N ASP A 157 13.45 2.42 0.94
CA ASP A 157 14.14 3.22 1.94
C ASP A 157 15.35 2.49 2.54
N ALA A 158 15.21 1.19 2.86
CA ALA A 158 16.32 0.36 3.32
C ALA A 158 17.44 0.26 2.27
N TRP A 159 17.08 0.17 0.99
CA TRP A 159 18.04 0.23 -0.10
C TRP A 159 18.80 1.56 -0.12
N VAL A 160 18.10 2.69 0.11
CA VAL A 160 18.76 4.01 0.20
C VAL A 160 19.75 4.08 1.36
N GLU A 161 19.39 3.50 2.51
CA GLU A 161 20.30 3.43 3.68
C GLU A 161 21.56 2.61 3.37
N GLU A 162 21.44 1.55 2.57
CA GLU A 162 22.57 0.68 2.19
C GLU A 162 23.41 1.24 1.03
N LYS A 163 22.76 1.72 -0.03
CA LYS A 163 23.41 2.08 -1.30
C LYS A 163 23.62 3.60 -1.48
N GLY A 164 23.04 4.44 -0.62
CA GLY A 164 23.15 5.90 -0.68
C GLY A 164 22.28 6.59 -1.75
N SER A 165 21.56 5.84 -2.56
CA SER A 165 20.67 6.38 -3.60
C SER A 165 19.45 5.49 -3.81
N ARG A 166 18.34 6.07 -4.31
CA ARG A 166 17.14 5.29 -4.62
C ARG A 166 17.37 4.33 -5.77
N PRO A 167 16.68 3.17 -5.77
CA PRO A 167 16.68 2.27 -6.92
C PRO A 167 16.07 2.97 -8.13
N MET A 168 16.75 2.88 -9.28
CA MET A 168 16.44 3.62 -10.49
C MET A 168 15.88 2.72 -11.60
N VAL A 169 14.93 3.24 -12.37
CA VAL A 169 14.39 2.64 -13.59
C VAL A 169 14.68 3.56 -14.78
N PHE A 170 15.19 3.03 -15.88
CA PHE A 170 15.48 3.82 -17.07
C PHE A 170 14.24 4.01 -17.94
N PHE A 171 14.01 5.24 -18.43
CA PHE A 171 12.94 5.53 -19.37
C PHE A 171 13.47 5.68 -20.79
N ALA A 172 13.11 4.75 -21.65
CA ALA A 172 13.32 4.83 -23.09
C ALA A 172 12.19 5.69 -23.71
N ASN A 173 12.33 7.02 -23.54
CA ASN A 173 11.38 7.99 -24.08
C ASN A 173 11.58 8.12 -25.59
N MET A 174 10.58 7.75 -26.41
CA MET A 174 10.69 7.75 -27.86
C MET A 174 10.02 8.97 -28.47
N GLY A 175 10.70 9.55 -29.48
CA GLY A 175 10.20 10.69 -30.23
C GLY A 175 10.15 12.01 -29.45
N PRO A 176 9.45 13.01 -29.97
CA PRO A 176 9.34 14.34 -29.34
C PRO A 176 8.55 14.29 -28.02
N LEU A 177 8.76 15.29 -27.18
CA LEU A 177 8.16 15.37 -25.82
C LEU A 177 6.64 15.10 -25.82
N ARG A 178 5.90 15.65 -26.78
CA ARG A 178 4.44 15.46 -26.88
C ARG A 178 4.03 13.99 -27.04
N GLN A 179 4.93 13.13 -27.55
CA GLN A 179 4.65 11.74 -27.87
C GLN A 179 4.83 10.84 -26.64
N HIS A 180 5.85 11.05 -25.85
CA HIS A 180 6.17 10.18 -24.70
C HIS A 180 5.76 10.74 -23.34
N LYS A 181 5.64 12.07 -23.19
CA LYS A 181 5.51 12.73 -21.87
C LYS A 181 4.37 12.18 -21.02
N ALA A 182 3.17 12.05 -21.57
CA ALA A 182 1.99 11.64 -20.79
C ALA A 182 2.18 10.23 -20.19
N ARG A 183 2.76 9.31 -20.96
CA ARG A 183 3.01 7.93 -20.53
C ARG A 183 4.20 7.83 -19.60
N ALA A 184 5.24 8.59 -19.85
CA ALA A 184 6.40 8.65 -18.99
C ALA A 184 6.04 9.24 -17.61
N ASP A 185 5.28 10.34 -17.56
CA ASP A 185 4.84 10.93 -16.28
C ASP A 185 3.91 9.99 -15.51
N PHE A 186 2.99 9.29 -16.19
CA PHE A 186 2.14 8.28 -15.56
C PHE A 186 2.98 7.12 -15.01
N SER A 187 3.93 6.61 -15.79
CA SER A 187 4.79 5.50 -15.36
C SER A 187 5.70 5.89 -14.20
N ARG A 188 6.20 7.13 -14.18
CA ARG A 188 6.98 7.68 -13.06
C ARG A 188 6.17 7.69 -11.77
N ASP A 189 4.95 8.22 -11.81
CA ASP A 189 4.06 8.24 -10.64
C ASP A 189 3.67 6.83 -10.18
N PHE A 190 3.49 5.92 -11.15
CA PHE A 190 3.21 4.51 -10.88
C PHE A 190 4.38 3.81 -10.15
N LEU A 191 5.62 4.03 -10.58
CA LEU A 191 6.82 3.44 -9.99
C LEU A 191 7.15 4.04 -8.61
N ARG A 192 6.84 5.33 -8.41
CA ARG A 192 7.01 6.00 -7.11
C ARG A 192 6.18 5.38 -6.00
N ALA A 193 5.07 4.72 -6.31
CA ALA A 193 4.30 3.97 -5.32
C ALA A 193 5.10 2.85 -4.64
N GLY A 194 6.21 2.41 -5.24
CA GLY A 194 7.16 1.49 -4.63
C GLY A 194 8.50 2.12 -4.27
N GLY A 195 8.58 3.44 -4.16
CA GLY A 195 9.82 4.12 -3.79
C GLY A 195 10.91 4.14 -4.87
N LEU A 196 10.57 3.75 -6.11
CA LEU A 196 11.48 3.77 -7.25
C LEU A 196 11.57 5.18 -7.85
N ASP A 197 12.75 5.61 -8.24
CA ASP A 197 12.93 6.83 -9.02
C ASP A 197 13.36 6.50 -10.44
N VAL A 198 13.44 7.49 -11.32
CA VAL A 198 13.61 7.25 -12.74
C VAL A 198 14.75 8.06 -13.34
N VAL A 199 15.51 7.45 -14.24
CA VAL A 199 16.36 8.14 -15.18
C VAL A 199 15.47 8.60 -16.34
N TYR A 200 15.27 9.89 -16.49
CA TYR A 200 14.31 10.48 -17.42
C TYR A 200 15.05 11.28 -18.50
N PRO A 201 15.61 10.66 -19.56
CA PRO A 201 16.28 11.36 -20.65
C PRO A 201 15.29 12.10 -21.54
N SER A 202 15.79 13.01 -22.35
CA SER A 202 15.06 13.58 -23.47
C SER A 202 14.72 12.47 -24.50
N GLY A 203 13.71 12.70 -25.36
CA GLY A 203 13.25 11.70 -26.32
C GLY A 203 14.35 11.26 -27.32
N PHE A 204 14.45 9.94 -27.51
CA PHE A 204 15.33 9.32 -28.51
C PHE A 204 14.67 9.31 -29.89
N GLN A 205 15.46 9.44 -30.94
CA GLN A 205 14.98 9.42 -32.32
C GLN A 205 14.91 8.00 -32.88
N THR A 206 15.82 7.12 -32.44
CA THR A 206 15.87 5.71 -32.90
C THR A 206 15.74 4.75 -31.73
N PRO A 207 15.12 3.58 -31.93
CA PRO A 207 15.05 2.54 -30.92
C PRO A 207 16.43 2.02 -30.48
N GLU A 208 17.39 1.96 -31.42
CA GLU A 208 18.74 1.48 -31.16
C GLU A 208 19.52 2.42 -30.23
N ASP A 209 19.39 3.74 -30.41
CA ASP A 209 20.00 4.71 -29.50
C ASP A 209 19.40 4.63 -28.10
N ALA A 210 18.08 4.45 -28.00
CA ALA A 210 17.39 4.27 -26.73
C ALA A 210 17.83 2.97 -26.04
N ALA A 211 17.97 1.87 -26.79
CA ALA A 211 18.42 0.58 -26.28
C ALA A 211 19.87 0.64 -25.77
N ARG A 212 20.75 1.30 -26.51
CA ARG A 212 22.15 1.54 -26.09
C ARG A 212 22.20 2.35 -24.80
N ALA A 213 21.47 3.47 -24.74
CA ALA A 213 21.42 4.28 -23.53
C ALA A 213 20.83 3.53 -22.33
N ALA A 214 19.83 2.69 -22.56
CA ALA A 214 19.29 1.81 -21.53
C ALA A 214 20.35 0.83 -21.02
N ALA A 215 21.09 0.19 -21.90
CA ALA A 215 22.15 -0.76 -21.54
C ALA A 215 23.27 -0.09 -20.72
N GLU A 216 23.66 1.13 -21.07
CA GLU A 216 24.71 1.92 -20.41
C GLU A 216 24.24 2.55 -19.10
N SER A 217 22.92 2.64 -18.84
CA SER A 217 22.36 3.31 -17.65
C SER A 217 22.68 2.65 -16.32
N GLY A 218 23.10 1.39 -16.32
CA GLY A 218 23.29 0.59 -15.11
C GLY A 218 21.98 0.11 -14.46
N CYS A 219 20.81 0.50 -14.97
CA CYS A 219 19.52 0.06 -14.44
C CYS A 219 19.24 -1.42 -14.78
N ALA A 220 18.50 -2.12 -13.91
CA ALA A 220 18.06 -3.48 -14.15
C ALA A 220 16.74 -3.55 -14.95
N VAL A 221 16.03 -2.42 -15.03
CA VAL A 221 14.71 -2.31 -15.64
C VAL A 221 14.63 -1.06 -16.50
N CYS A 222 14.01 -1.17 -17.68
CA CYS A 222 13.67 -0.03 -18.53
C CYS A 222 12.18 -0.01 -18.88
N VAL A 223 11.66 1.20 -19.15
CA VAL A 223 10.27 1.43 -19.58
C VAL A 223 10.27 2.14 -20.92
N ILE A 224 9.66 1.53 -21.93
CA ILE A 224 9.48 2.16 -23.25
C ILE A 224 8.26 3.08 -23.17
N CYS A 225 8.45 4.35 -23.48
CA CYS A 225 7.39 5.37 -23.42
C CYS A 225 7.22 6.02 -24.80
N SER A 226 6.04 5.84 -25.41
CA SER A 226 5.64 6.48 -26.67
C SER A 226 4.11 6.43 -26.80
N THR A 227 3.57 6.59 -28.01
CA THR A 227 2.14 6.42 -28.34
C THR A 227 1.85 5.03 -28.90
N ASP A 228 0.60 4.57 -28.83
CA ASP A 228 0.22 3.23 -29.31
C ASP A 228 0.51 3.03 -30.79
N ASP A 229 0.35 4.07 -31.60
CA ASP A 229 0.58 4.03 -33.06
C ASP A 229 2.04 3.75 -33.43
N THR A 230 2.99 4.10 -32.56
CA THR A 230 4.43 3.97 -32.84
C THR A 230 5.03 2.68 -32.27
N TYR A 231 4.39 2.06 -31.30
CA TYR A 231 4.91 0.85 -30.65
C TYR A 231 5.16 -0.34 -31.59
N PRO A 232 4.34 -0.60 -32.64
CA PRO A 232 4.59 -1.70 -33.55
C PRO A 232 5.96 -1.64 -34.27
N GLU A 233 6.47 -0.44 -34.52
CA GLU A 233 7.78 -0.24 -35.13
C GLU A 233 8.90 -0.19 -34.08
N ILE A 234 8.66 0.51 -32.96
CA ILE A 234 9.66 0.80 -31.93
C ILE A 234 10.00 -0.43 -31.11
N VAL A 235 8.98 -1.16 -30.62
CA VAL A 235 9.16 -2.20 -29.59
C VAL A 235 10.03 -3.36 -30.11
N PRO A 236 9.78 -3.95 -31.28
CA PRO A 236 10.61 -5.06 -31.77
C PRO A 236 12.06 -4.63 -32.01
N ALA A 237 12.28 -3.45 -32.60
CA ALA A 237 13.62 -2.92 -32.87
C ALA A 237 14.39 -2.63 -31.57
N PHE A 238 13.72 -1.99 -30.58
CA PHE A 238 14.30 -1.72 -29.27
C PHE A 238 14.67 -3.00 -28.52
N CYS A 239 13.74 -3.95 -28.42
CA CYS A 239 13.98 -5.20 -27.71
C CYS A 239 15.10 -6.01 -28.36
N LYS A 240 15.15 -6.09 -29.69
CA LYS A 240 16.24 -6.76 -30.42
C LYS A 240 17.59 -6.13 -30.07
N ALA A 241 17.75 -4.83 -30.22
CA ALA A 241 18.99 -4.13 -29.94
C ALA A 241 19.40 -4.25 -28.45
N LEU A 242 18.44 -4.18 -27.53
CA LEU A 242 18.72 -4.33 -26.11
C LEU A 242 19.19 -5.75 -25.75
N ARG A 243 18.57 -6.79 -26.31
CA ARG A 243 18.92 -8.19 -26.02
C ARG A 243 20.32 -8.58 -26.48
N GLU A 244 20.88 -7.88 -27.48
CA GLU A 244 22.25 -8.07 -27.92
C GLU A 244 23.29 -7.64 -26.89
N THR A 245 22.96 -6.64 -26.05
CA THR A 245 23.87 -6.05 -25.05
C THR A 245 23.51 -6.37 -23.61
N ARG A 246 22.22 -6.38 -23.28
CA ARG A 246 21.69 -6.61 -21.93
C ARG A 246 20.50 -7.57 -21.95
N PRO A 247 20.74 -8.87 -22.19
CA PRO A 247 19.68 -9.88 -22.25
C PRO A 247 18.93 -10.07 -20.91
N ASP A 248 19.57 -9.68 -19.80
CA ASP A 248 19.04 -9.75 -18.43
C ASP A 248 18.10 -8.60 -18.06
N MET A 249 18.12 -7.48 -18.78
CA MET A 249 17.35 -6.28 -18.44
C MET A 249 15.85 -6.52 -18.63
N MET A 250 15.05 -6.21 -17.62
CA MET A 250 13.58 -6.28 -17.71
C MET A 250 13.05 -5.11 -18.54
N VAL A 251 12.16 -5.40 -19.48
CA VAL A 251 11.53 -4.41 -20.36
C VAL A 251 10.07 -4.24 -19.97
N ALA A 252 9.69 -3.03 -19.57
CA ALA A 252 8.31 -2.63 -19.38
C ALA A 252 7.83 -1.73 -20.53
N LEU A 253 6.56 -1.81 -20.88
CA LEU A 253 5.91 -0.94 -21.86
C LEU A 253 4.89 -0.03 -21.19
N ALA A 254 5.00 1.29 -21.40
CA ALA A 254 4.03 2.25 -20.92
C ALA A 254 2.78 2.27 -21.80
N GLY A 255 1.80 1.44 -21.49
CA GLY A 255 0.56 1.27 -22.24
C GLY A 255 0.10 -0.19 -22.26
N TYR A 256 -1.01 -0.43 -22.94
CA TYR A 256 -1.53 -1.79 -23.16
C TYR A 256 -2.25 -1.84 -24.52
N PRO A 257 -1.52 -1.83 -25.64
CA PRO A 257 -2.09 -1.95 -26.97
C PRO A 257 -2.57 -3.38 -27.19
N ALA A 258 -3.87 -3.62 -26.97
CA ALA A 258 -4.47 -4.95 -26.88
C ALA A 258 -4.17 -5.85 -28.09
N ASP A 259 -4.12 -5.27 -29.28
CA ASP A 259 -3.91 -6.00 -30.54
C ASP A 259 -2.45 -6.51 -30.71
N TYR A 260 -1.51 -5.96 -29.94
CA TYR A 260 -0.08 -6.26 -30.07
C TYR A 260 0.54 -6.89 -28.81
N VAL A 261 -0.23 -7.13 -27.76
CA VAL A 261 0.30 -7.61 -26.47
C VAL A 261 1.12 -8.89 -26.62
N GLU A 262 0.62 -9.89 -27.33
CA GLU A 262 1.33 -11.16 -27.51
C GLU A 262 2.58 -10.98 -28.37
N ALA A 263 2.51 -10.23 -29.47
CA ALA A 263 3.68 -9.92 -30.28
C ALA A 263 4.77 -9.17 -29.51
N PHE A 264 4.38 -8.27 -28.61
CA PHE A 264 5.35 -7.53 -27.79
C PHE A 264 5.97 -8.40 -26.69
N LYS A 265 5.23 -9.34 -26.11
CA LYS A 265 5.80 -10.35 -25.21
C LYS A 265 6.83 -11.23 -25.95
N GLU A 266 6.50 -11.69 -27.14
CA GLU A 266 7.42 -12.46 -27.99
C GLU A 266 8.65 -11.64 -28.36
N ALA A 267 8.50 -10.35 -28.60
CA ALA A 267 9.61 -9.43 -28.84
C ALA A 267 10.49 -9.19 -27.61
N GLY A 268 10.01 -9.51 -26.39
CA GLY A 268 10.78 -9.41 -25.16
C GLY A 268 10.28 -8.37 -24.15
N VAL A 269 9.04 -7.91 -24.26
CA VAL A 269 8.40 -7.07 -23.21
C VAL A 269 7.89 -7.97 -22.08
N ASP A 270 8.35 -7.71 -20.87
CA ASP A 270 8.03 -8.49 -19.68
C ASP A 270 6.77 -7.97 -18.97
N ILE A 271 6.56 -6.66 -18.93
CA ILE A 271 5.51 -6.00 -18.13
C ILE A 271 4.86 -4.85 -18.92
N PHE A 272 3.56 -4.64 -18.65
CA PHE A 272 2.79 -3.52 -19.20
C PHE A 272 2.32 -2.59 -18.06
N ILE A 273 2.67 -1.30 -18.14
CA ILE A 273 2.27 -0.27 -17.17
C ILE A 273 1.12 0.53 -17.77
N HIS A 274 -0.08 0.38 -17.22
CA HIS A 274 -1.28 1.04 -17.71
C HIS A 274 -2.31 1.26 -16.59
N VAL A 275 -3.35 2.05 -16.84
CA VAL A 275 -4.36 2.46 -15.83
C VAL A 275 -5.14 1.32 -15.19
N LYS A 276 -5.21 0.15 -15.82
CA LYS A 276 -5.89 -1.05 -15.30
C LYS A 276 -4.91 -2.07 -14.71
N ALA A 277 -3.60 -1.83 -14.76
CA ALA A 277 -2.61 -2.73 -14.21
C ALA A 277 -2.73 -2.79 -12.67
N ASN A 278 -2.42 -3.95 -12.10
CA ASN A 278 -2.25 -4.07 -10.67
C ASN A 278 -0.90 -3.43 -10.27
N CYS A 279 -0.96 -2.21 -9.75
CA CYS A 279 0.23 -1.43 -9.42
C CYS A 279 1.11 -2.13 -8.38
N TYR A 280 0.50 -2.66 -7.33
CA TYR A 280 1.24 -3.35 -6.29
C TYR A 280 2.08 -4.51 -6.85
N ASN A 281 1.45 -5.44 -7.56
CA ASN A 281 2.12 -6.61 -8.10
C ASN A 281 3.19 -6.23 -9.14
N THR A 282 2.89 -5.24 -9.99
CA THR A 282 3.83 -4.76 -11.02
C THR A 282 5.08 -4.14 -10.39
N VAL A 283 4.90 -3.28 -9.41
CA VAL A 283 6.01 -2.62 -8.72
C VAL A 283 6.81 -3.61 -7.87
N GLU A 284 6.15 -4.56 -7.20
CA GLU A 284 6.81 -5.65 -6.46
C GLU A 284 7.69 -6.51 -7.39
N ALA A 285 7.19 -6.87 -8.58
CA ALA A 285 7.98 -7.61 -9.57
C ALA A 285 9.21 -6.81 -10.04
N ILE A 286 9.07 -5.50 -10.23
CA ILE A 286 10.18 -4.61 -10.59
C ILE A 286 11.20 -4.52 -9.44
N GLN A 287 10.75 -4.34 -8.19
CA GLN A 287 11.63 -4.34 -7.02
C GLN A 287 12.43 -5.65 -6.90
N ASN A 288 11.75 -6.79 -7.04
CA ASN A 288 12.40 -8.10 -7.01
C ASN A 288 13.46 -8.25 -8.12
N LYS A 289 13.21 -7.69 -9.32
CA LYS A 289 14.17 -7.70 -10.42
C LYS A 289 15.40 -6.82 -10.13
N ILE A 290 15.21 -5.73 -9.42
CA ILE A 290 16.30 -4.83 -9.01
C ILE A 290 17.11 -5.45 -7.87
N GLY A 291 16.48 -6.30 -7.04
CA GLY A 291 17.11 -6.98 -5.89
C GLY A 291 16.77 -6.36 -4.53
N LEU A 292 15.56 -5.72 -4.43
CA LEU A 292 15.02 -5.19 -3.18
C LEU A 292 14.30 -6.24 -2.35
#